data_9bd136c2eac6fbf7f9b1407cd47ec602
#
_entry.id   9bd136c2eac6fbf7f9b1407cd47ec602
#
_cell.length_a   1.000
_cell.length_b   1.000
_cell.length_c   1.000
_cell.angle_alpha   90.00
_cell.angle_beta   90.00
_cell.angle_gamma   90.00
#
_symmetry.space_group_name_H-M   'P 1'
#
loop_
_entity.id
_entity.type
_entity.pdbx_description
1 polymer ?
#
loop_
_entity_poly.entity_id
_entity_poly.type
_entity_poly.pdbx_seq_one_letter_code
_entity_poly.pdbx_strand_id
1 'polypeptide(L)'
;MSLDFDVFVVDPKPIPSAVPGFEEAVGPATWPPSTSTLISDGDTAVLVDCLITEDEGRELASWVKSSNRDLAYVYITHPHADHFLGLPEILDVFPEAKAVALAESIPAMEEQISPGYMQVWGGFVPGQLTTRPVSPAPLAAAVIPIGRSGAATLIPVGTTDTAHSSVLHVPDLSLIVSGDVVYNQTHLWLSGSTPDSRANWARALDTVATLNAGTLIAGHRHPQAADDDARRQIGESSRYLSDFEAALGRSSTPAELIDRMMTDYPDLANPYTLWVAAYDLLGARA
;
A
#
# COMPACT_ATOMS: atom_id res chain seq x y z
N MET A 1 27.82 -6.45 9.76
CA MET A 1 27.28 -5.08 9.58
C MET A 1 25.87 -5.12 10.15
N SER A 2 25.35 -4.03 10.70
CA SER A 2 23.97 -3.99 11.25
C SER A 2 23.01 -3.81 10.10
N LEU A 3 21.81 -4.37 10.23
CA LEU A 3 20.68 -4.04 9.37
C LEU A 3 20.31 -2.56 9.53
N ASP A 4 19.82 -1.98 8.45
CA ASP A 4 19.30 -0.62 8.37
C ASP A 4 18.16 -0.56 7.36
N PHE A 5 17.35 0.51 7.40
CA PHE A 5 16.32 0.74 6.41
C PHE A 5 16.19 2.23 6.07
N ASP A 6 15.79 2.49 4.85
CA ASP A 6 15.47 3.80 4.32
C ASP A 6 14.08 3.77 3.66
N VAL A 7 13.34 4.87 3.69
CA VAL A 7 11.99 4.99 3.11
C VAL A 7 11.98 6.03 2.01
N PHE A 8 11.56 5.61 0.83
CA PHE A 8 11.23 6.49 -0.29
C PHE A 8 9.76 6.88 -0.19
N VAL A 9 9.46 8.17 -0.22
CA VAL A 9 8.10 8.70 -0.07
C VAL A 9 7.76 9.53 -1.30
N VAL A 10 6.61 9.25 -1.89
CA VAL A 10 6.07 10.03 -3.00
C VAL A 10 4.94 10.92 -2.49
N ASP A 11 4.99 12.19 -2.86
CA ASP A 11 3.95 13.16 -2.53
C ASP A 11 2.62 12.85 -3.27
N PRO A 12 1.48 13.34 -2.75
CA PRO A 12 0.21 13.21 -3.43
C PRO A 12 0.29 13.77 -4.86
N LYS A 13 -0.19 13.02 -5.84
CA LYS A 13 -0.21 13.48 -7.24
C LYS A 13 -1.63 13.77 -7.70
N PRO A 14 -1.86 14.81 -8.51
CA PRO A 14 -3.16 15.08 -9.10
C PRO A 14 -3.63 13.91 -9.99
N ILE A 15 -4.90 13.56 -9.86
CA ILE A 15 -5.57 12.55 -10.70
C ILE A 15 -6.92 13.11 -11.20
N PRO A 16 -7.45 12.59 -12.33
CA PRO A 16 -8.82 12.89 -12.72
C PRO A 16 -9.82 12.41 -11.68
N SER A 17 -10.75 13.27 -11.26
CA SER A 17 -11.84 12.84 -10.40
C SER A 17 -12.93 12.16 -11.20
N ALA A 18 -13.29 10.94 -10.79
CA ALA A 18 -14.48 10.24 -11.30
C ALA A 18 -15.67 10.34 -10.33
N VAL A 19 -15.49 10.99 -9.18
CA VAL A 19 -16.52 11.07 -8.12
C VAL A 19 -17.27 12.40 -8.23
N PRO A 20 -18.62 12.36 -8.39
CA PRO A 20 -19.43 13.55 -8.51
C PRO A 20 -19.29 14.49 -7.30
N GLY A 21 -19.11 15.78 -7.56
CA GLY A 21 -19.08 16.83 -6.54
C GLY A 21 -17.81 16.88 -5.68
N PHE A 22 -16.83 16.00 -5.90
CA PHE A 22 -15.61 16.00 -5.10
C PHE A 22 -14.80 17.30 -5.29
N GLU A 23 -14.53 17.66 -6.54
CA GLU A 23 -13.68 18.84 -6.84
C GLU A 23 -14.31 20.15 -6.35
N GLU A 24 -15.64 20.26 -6.39
CA GLU A 24 -16.37 21.43 -5.90
C GLU A 24 -16.34 21.53 -4.38
N ALA A 25 -16.35 20.40 -3.69
CA ALA A 25 -16.41 20.35 -2.23
C ALA A 25 -15.03 20.39 -1.55
N VAL A 26 -14.02 19.77 -2.16
CA VAL A 26 -12.70 19.53 -1.55
C VAL A 26 -11.58 20.18 -2.35
N GLY A 27 -11.66 20.17 -3.69
CA GLY A 27 -10.62 20.60 -4.60
C GLY A 27 -10.09 19.45 -5.46
N PRO A 28 -8.93 19.62 -6.13
CA PRO A 28 -8.40 18.59 -7.03
C PRO A 28 -8.24 17.24 -6.37
N ALA A 29 -8.68 16.19 -7.05
CA ALA A 29 -8.46 14.82 -6.58
C ALA A 29 -6.96 14.47 -6.65
N THR A 30 -6.50 13.71 -5.65
CA THR A 30 -5.10 13.25 -5.60
C THR A 30 -5.04 11.74 -5.36
N TRP A 31 -4.02 11.10 -5.96
CA TRP A 31 -3.57 9.78 -5.53
C TRP A 31 -2.90 9.91 -4.16
N PRO A 32 -3.10 8.93 -3.23
CA PRO A 32 -2.49 9.01 -1.91
C PRO A 32 -0.95 9.03 -1.98
N PRO A 33 -0.30 9.68 -1.00
CA PRO A 33 1.14 9.55 -0.83
C PRO A 33 1.49 8.08 -0.63
N SER A 34 2.49 7.59 -1.37
CA SER A 34 2.88 6.18 -1.37
C SER A 34 4.32 6.02 -0.89
N THR A 35 4.65 4.85 -0.35
CA THR A 35 5.99 4.53 0.15
C THR A 35 6.59 3.32 -0.53
N SER A 36 7.91 3.28 -0.58
CA SER A 36 8.72 2.10 -0.84
C SER A 36 9.82 2.01 0.21
N THR A 37 10.12 0.82 0.71
CA THR A 37 11.10 0.64 1.79
C THR A 37 12.30 -0.17 1.31
N LEU A 38 13.52 0.36 1.49
CA LEU A 38 14.76 -0.33 1.22
C LEU A 38 15.35 -0.84 2.56
N ILE A 39 15.50 -2.16 2.69
CA ILE A 39 16.09 -2.79 3.89
C ILE A 39 17.42 -3.41 3.48
N SER A 40 18.48 -3.21 4.25
CA SER A 40 19.83 -3.62 3.85
C SER A 40 20.74 -4.01 5.02
N ASP A 41 21.78 -4.77 4.73
CA ASP A 41 22.85 -5.12 5.68
C ASP A 41 24.23 -4.51 5.31
N GLY A 42 24.25 -3.44 4.55
CA GLY A 42 25.45 -2.77 4.08
C GLY A 42 25.81 -3.12 2.63
N ASP A 43 25.86 -4.38 2.24
CA ASP A 43 26.21 -4.80 0.86
C ASP A 43 24.97 -5.19 0.04
N THR A 44 23.98 -5.81 0.67
CA THR A 44 22.80 -6.38 0.01
C THR A 44 21.53 -5.69 0.49
N ALA A 45 20.56 -5.51 -0.40
CA ALA A 45 19.28 -4.88 -0.10
C ALA A 45 18.07 -5.69 -0.58
N VAL A 46 16.94 -5.43 0.07
CA VAL A 46 15.59 -5.85 -0.31
C VAL A 46 14.74 -4.59 -0.43
N LEU A 47 14.07 -4.40 -1.56
CA LEU A 47 13.11 -3.34 -1.78
C LEU A 47 11.69 -3.88 -1.53
N VAL A 48 10.85 -3.10 -0.88
CA VAL A 48 9.45 -3.44 -0.64
C VAL A 48 8.57 -2.43 -1.35
N ASP A 49 7.74 -2.91 -2.28
CA ASP A 49 6.84 -2.20 -3.18
C ASP A 49 7.54 -1.25 -4.17
N CYS A 50 6.89 -0.96 -5.31
CA CYS A 50 7.52 -0.32 -6.46
C CYS A 50 6.73 0.85 -7.06
N LEU A 51 5.67 1.32 -6.38
CA LEU A 51 4.86 2.44 -6.85
C LEU A 51 4.07 2.15 -8.15
N ILE A 52 3.41 3.17 -8.71
CA ILE A 52 2.45 2.97 -9.80
C ILE A 52 2.93 3.44 -11.18
N THR A 53 3.63 4.57 -11.28
CA THR A 53 3.98 5.16 -12.58
C THR A 53 5.38 4.81 -13.04
N GLU A 54 5.62 4.86 -14.37
CA GLU A 54 6.97 4.68 -14.93
C GLU A 54 7.97 5.71 -14.37
N ASP A 55 7.57 6.97 -14.22
CA ASP A 55 8.45 8.02 -13.72
C ASP A 55 8.82 7.76 -12.26
N GLU A 56 7.86 7.42 -11.41
CA GLU A 56 8.13 7.03 -10.01
C GLU A 56 9.03 5.78 -9.92
N GLY A 57 8.79 4.79 -10.77
CA GLY A 57 9.64 3.59 -10.84
C GLY A 57 11.08 3.93 -11.21
N ARG A 58 11.31 4.87 -12.15
CA ARG A 58 12.66 5.34 -12.53
C ARG A 58 13.32 6.14 -11.39
N GLU A 59 12.58 7.01 -10.72
CA GLU A 59 13.09 7.76 -9.57
C GLU A 59 13.45 6.81 -8.43
N LEU A 60 12.59 5.85 -8.11
CA LEU A 60 12.84 4.82 -7.11
C LEU A 60 14.06 3.97 -7.47
N ALA A 61 14.20 3.51 -8.73
CA ALA A 61 15.37 2.77 -9.19
C ALA A 61 16.67 3.57 -9.03
N SER A 62 16.62 4.87 -9.35
CA SER A 62 17.75 5.78 -9.17
C SER A 62 18.12 5.97 -7.70
N TRP A 63 17.11 6.09 -6.84
CA TRP A 63 17.29 6.20 -5.39
C TRP A 63 17.90 4.91 -4.80
N VAL A 64 17.38 3.73 -5.17
CA VAL A 64 17.95 2.44 -4.77
C VAL A 64 19.41 2.33 -5.24
N LYS A 65 19.70 2.71 -6.49
CA LYS A 65 21.08 2.69 -7.03
C LYS A 65 22.02 3.60 -6.28
N SER A 66 21.55 4.75 -5.77
CA SER A 66 22.38 5.68 -5.00
C SER A 66 22.83 5.11 -3.65
N SER A 67 22.17 4.08 -3.15
CA SER A 67 22.57 3.37 -1.93
C SER A 67 23.86 2.55 -2.10
N ASN A 68 24.29 2.30 -3.35
CA ASN A 68 25.44 1.46 -3.71
C ASN A 68 25.38 0.04 -3.11
N ARG A 69 24.18 -0.54 -3.00
CA ARG A 69 23.94 -1.90 -2.52
C ARG A 69 23.44 -2.79 -3.65
N ASP A 70 23.74 -4.08 -3.58
CA ASP A 70 23.23 -5.08 -4.51
C ASP A 70 21.76 -5.40 -4.14
N LEU A 71 20.82 -5.03 -5.01
CA LEU A 71 19.42 -5.35 -4.82
C LEU A 71 19.18 -6.85 -5.11
N ALA A 72 18.94 -7.63 -4.06
CA ALA A 72 18.75 -9.08 -4.19
C ALA A 72 17.29 -9.46 -4.42
N TYR A 73 16.36 -8.75 -3.76
CA TYR A 73 14.94 -9.00 -3.84
C TYR A 73 14.15 -7.70 -3.98
N VAL A 74 13.04 -7.82 -4.71
CA VAL A 74 11.93 -6.86 -4.70
C VAL A 74 10.72 -7.62 -4.18
N TYR A 75 10.19 -7.25 -3.03
CA TYR A 75 9.04 -7.88 -2.42
C TYR A 75 7.80 -7.01 -2.60
N ILE A 76 6.69 -7.60 -3.06
CA ILE A 76 5.40 -6.92 -3.22
C ILE A 76 4.44 -7.40 -2.13
N THR A 77 3.88 -6.45 -1.37
CA THR A 77 3.09 -6.72 -0.17
C THR A 77 1.71 -7.29 -0.48
N HIS A 78 1.06 -6.79 -1.52
CA HIS A 78 -0.31 -7.17 -1.90
C HIS A 78 -0.62 -6.86 -3.38
N PRO A 79 -1.78 -7.29 -3.93
CA PRO A 79 -2.07 -7.22 -5.37
C PRO A 79 -2.42 -5.85 -5.95
N HIS A 80 -2.58 -4.75 -5.19
CA HIS A 80 -2.90 -3.46 -5.80
C HIS A 80 -1.75 -2.96 -6.69
N ALA A 81 -2.11 -2.44 -7.85
CA ALA A 81 -1.18 -2.08 -8.92
C ALA A 81 -0.21 -0.96 -8.54
N ASP A 82 -0.60 -0.07 -7.66
CA ASP A 82 0.24 1.02 -7.16
C ASP A 82 1.37 0.57 -6.22
N HIS A 83 1.45 -0.73 -5.95
CA HIS A 83 2.56 -1.34 -5.24
C HIS A 83 3.56 -2.06 -6.16
N PHE A 84 3.21 -2.30 -7.45
CA PHE A 84 4.12 -3.07 -8.31
C PHE A 84 4.18 -2.67 -9.79
N LEU A 85 3.39 -1.72 -10.28
CA LEU A 85 3.46 -1.34 -11.69
C LEU A 85 4.77 -0.63 -12.07
N GLY A 86 5.50 -0.05 -11.11
CA GLY A 86 6.87 0.46 -11.32
C GLY A 86 7.95 -0.62 -11.36
N LEU A 87 7.62 -1.90 -11.14
CA LEU A 87 8.57 -3.01 -11.10
C LEU A 87 9.45 -3.16 -12.35
N PRO A 88 8.96 -2.99 -13.59
CA PRO A 88 9.80 -3.06 -14.78
C PRO A 88 10.98 -2.09 -14.75
N GLU A 89 10.76 -0.87 -14.25
CA GLU A 89 11.80 0.17 -14.17
C GLU A 89 12.89 -0.20 -13.14
N ILE A 90 12.50 -0.88 -12.07
CA ILE A 90 13.47 -1.42 -11.09
C ILE A 90 14.30 -2.54 -11.72
N LEU A 91 13.66 -3.49 -12.42
CA LEU A 91 14.32 -4.64 -13.03
C LEU A 91 15.22 -4.25 -14.21
N ASP A 92 14.92 -3.16 -14.92
CA ASP A 92 15.80 -2.63 -15.97
C ASP A 92 17.15 -2.15 -15.39
N VAL A 93 17.16 -1.65 -14.15
CA VAL A 93 18.38 -1.21 -13.44
C VAL A 93 19.05 -2.35 -12.66
N PHE A 94 18.24 -3.28 -12.14
CA PHE A 94 18.67 -4.41 -11.29
C PHE A 94 18.18 -5.75 -11.87
N PRO A 95 18.71 -6.19 -13.03
CA PRO A 95 18.19 -7.38 -13.74
C PRO A 95 18.36 -8.70 -12.97
N GLU A 96 19.28 -8.75 -11.99
CA GLU A 96 19.50 -9.92 -11.15
C GLU A 96 18.59 -9.96 -9.91
N ALA A 97 17.85 -8.88 -9.61
CA ALA A 97 16.93 -8.82 -8.50
C ALA A 97 15.74 -9.77 -8.71
N LYS A 98 15.34 -10.47 -7.66
CA LYS A 98 14.21 -11.39 -7.70
C LYS A 98 12.95 -10.68 -7.24
N ALA A 99 12.04 -10.40 -8.17
CA ALA A 99 10.71 -9.89 -7.82
C ALA A 99 9.85 -11.04 -7.29
N VAL A 100 9.38 -10.91 -6.05
CA VAL A 100 8.63 -11.97 -5.34
C VAL A 100 7.45 -11.41 -4.55
N ALA A 101 6.43 -12.25 -4.36
CA ALA A 101 5.27 -11.94 -3.53
C ALA A 101 4.74 -13.22 -2.85
N LEU A 102 3.75 -13.07 -1.97
CA LEU A 102 3.00 -14.20 -1.42
C LEU A 102 2.41 -15.03 -2.57
N ALA A 103 2.60 -16.35 -2.55
CA ALA A 103 2.18 -17.22 -3.66
C ALA A 103 0.68 -17.10 -3.96
N GLU A 104 -0.14 -16.97 -2.92
CA GLU A 104 -1.59 -16.84 -3.00
C GLU A 104 -2.06 -15.53 -3.61
N SER A 105 -1.22 -14.47 -3.60
CA SER A 105 -1.54 -13.16 -4.18
C SER A 105 -1.23 -13.08 -5.69
N ILE A 106 -0.39 -13.97 -6.23
CA ILE A 106 0.05 -13.93 -7.64
C ILE A 106 -1.13 -13.93 -8.64
N PRO A 107 -2.16 -14.78 -8.52
CA PRO A 107 -3.28 -14.75 -9.47
C PRO A 107 -4.00 -13.41 -9.50
N ALA A 108 -4.15 -12.74 -8.35
CA ALA A 108 -4.75 -11.42 -8.29
C ALA A 108 -3.83 -10.34 -8.89
N MET A 109 -2.52 -10.45 -8.72
CA MET A 109 -1.55 -9.55 -9.38
C MET A 109 -1.58 -9.71 -10.91
N GLU A 110 -1.67 -10.93 -11.42
CA GLU A 110 -1.82 -11.21 -12.86
C GLU A 110 -3.13 -10.61 -13.41
N GLU A 111 -4.20 -10.63 -12.63
CA GLU A 111 -5.46 -9.98 -13.00
C GLU A 111 -5.30 -8.46 -13.06
N GLN A 112 -4.61 -7.82 -12.13
CA GLN A 112 -4.36 -6.37 -12.09
C GLN A 112 -3.59 -5.84 -13.32
N ILE A 113 -2.76 -6.67 -13.95
CA ILE A 113 -2.04 -6.33 -15.17
C ILE A 113 -2.74 -6.80 -16.45
N SER A 114 -3.96 -7.31 -16.34
CA SER A 114 -4.78 -7.63 -17.51
C SER A 114 -5.18 -6.35 -18.28
N PRO A 115 -5.46 -6.42 -19.60
CA PRO A 115 -5.83 -5.23 -20.38
C PRO A 115 -7.00 -4.43 -19.80
N GLY A 116 -7.99 -5.11 -19.17
CA GLY A 116 -9.13 -4.46 -18.55
C GLY A 116 -8.74 -3.65 -17.32
N TYR A 117 -7.97 -4.22 -16.41
CA TYR A 117 -7.50 -3.50 -15.22
C TYR A 117 -6.47 -2.41 -15.56
N MET A 118 -5.57 -2.65 -16.52
CA MET A 118 -4.65 -1.62 -16.99
C MET A 118 -5.38 -0.39 -17.56
N GLN A 119 -6.57 -0.59 -18.16
CA GLN A 119 -7.42 0.53 -18.57
C GLN A 119 -8.00 1.28 -17.37
N VAL A 120 -8.42 0.58 -16.31
CA VAL A 120 -8.91 1.20 -15.06
C VAL A 120 -7.81 2.02 -14.40
N TRP A 121 -6.63 1.41 -14.21
CA TRP A 121 -5.47 2.11 -13.63
C TRP A 121 -5.02 3.31 -14.48
N GLY A 122 -5.03 3.16 -15.82
CA GLY A 122 -4.76 4.25 -16.75
C GLY A 122 -5.76 5.41 -16.67
N GLY A 123 -6.95 5.18 -16.13
CA GLY A 123 -7.92 6.23 -15.80
C GLY A 123 -7.48 7.13 -14.66
N PHE A 124 -6.78 6.58 -13.66
CA PHE A 124 -6.23 7.36 -12.54
C PHE A 124 -4.94 8.11 -12.93
N VAL A 125 -4.07 7.50 -13.70
CA VAL A 125 -2.76 8.06 -14.08
C VAL A 125 -2.56 8.03 -15.61
N PRO A 126 -3.31 8.86 -16.37
CA PRO A 126 -3.33 8.79 -17.83
C PRO A 126 -1.95 8.95 -18.47
N GLY A 127 -1.56 7.97 -19.30
CA GLY A 127 -0.30 7.99 -20.05
C GLY A 127 0.97 7.78 -19.20
N GLN A 128 0.82 7.37 -17.93
CA GLN A 128 1.96 7.22 -17.00
C GLN A 128 2.23 5.76 -16.61
N LEU A 129 1.36 4.82 -17.02
CA LEU A 129 1.57 3.41 -16.72
C LEU A 129 2.57 2.76 -17.66
N THR A 130 3.30 1.80 -17.11
CA THR A 130 4.18 0.94 -17.92
C THR A 130 3.41 0.21 -19.02
N THR A 131 4.03 0.08 -20.18
CA THR A 131 3.53 -0.76 -21.29
C THR A 131 4.05 -2.21 -21.21
N ARG A 132 4.88 -2.52 -20.20
CA ARG A 132 5.54 -3.81 -20.00
C ARG A 132 5.31 -4.33 -18.59
N PRO A 133 4.05 -4.47 -18.10
CA PRO A 133 3.82 -4.88 -16.73
C PRO A 133 4.41 -6.28 -16.47
N VAL A 134 4.96 -6.46 -15.27
CA VAL A 134 5.59 -7.72 -14.84
C VAL A 134 4.90 -8.19 -13.56
N SER A 135 4.49 -9.46 -13.53
CA SER A 135 4.05 -10.12 -12.29
C SER A 135 5.25 -10.65 -11.51
N PRO A 136 5.33 -10.47 -10.19
CA PRO A 136 6.36 -11.10 -9.38
C PRO A 136 6.19 -12.63 -9.37
N ALA A 137 7.27 -13.34 -9.03
CA ALA A 137 7.23 -14.79 -8.84
C ALA A 137 6.75 -15.15 -7.41
N PRO A 138 6.15 -16.33 -7.20
CA PRO A 138 5.81 -16.78 -5.87
C PRO A 138 7.06 -16.95 -5.00
N LEU A 139 7.04 -16.41 -3.78
CA LEU A 139 8.12 -16.63 -2.81
C LEU A 139 8.09 -18.08 -2.33
N ALA A 140 9.20 -18.80 -2.47
CA ALA A 140 9.28 -20.21 -2.14
C ALA A 140 9.30 -20.49 -0.61
N ALA A 141 9.70 -19.51 0.20
CA ALA A 141 9.76 -19.62 1.65
C ALA A 141 9.27 -18.32 2.29
N ALA A 142 8.67 -18.39 3.46
CA ALA A 142 8.17 -17.21 4.17
C ALA A 142 9.28 -16.29 4.74
N VAL A 143 10.51 -16.44 4.27
CA VAL A 143 11.68 -15.68 4.75
C VAL A 143 12.49 -15.20 3.55
N ILE A 144 12.80 -13.91 3.55
CA ILE A 144 13.72 -13.27 2.59
C ILE A 144 15.03 -13.00 3.33
N PRO A 145 16.16 -13.59 2.88
CA PRO A 145 17.45 -13.30 3.48
C PRO A 145 17.89 -11.86 3.13
N ILE A 146 18.46 -11.16 4.11
CA ILE A 146 19.04 -9.84 3.94
C ILE A 146 20.52 -9.96 4.27
N GLY A 147 21.35 -10.01 3.22
CA GLY A 147 22.79 -10.21 3.37
C GLY A 147 23.15 -11.53 4.04
N ARG A 148 24.10 -11.48 5.00
CA ARG A 148 24.68 -12.71 5.61
C ARG A 148 23.96 -13.22 6.83
N SER A 149 23.33 -12.34 7.58
CA SER A 149 22.77 -12.70 8.90
C SER A 149 21.37 -12.12 9.15
N GLY A 150 20.93 -11.17 8.35
CA GLY A 150 19.60 -10.58 8.46
C GLY A 150 18.54 -11.40 7.75
N ALA A 151 17.31 -11.25 8.18
CA ALA A 151 16.16 -11.83 7.53
C ALA A 151 14.90 -11.00 7.74
N ALA A 152 14.06 -10.96 6.71
CA ALA A 152 12.70 -10.48 6.81
C ALA A 152 11.72 -11.66 6.70
N THR A 153 10.72 -11.68 7.55
CA THR A 153 9.69 -12.72 7.56
C THR A 153 8.40 -12.18 6.95
N LEU A 154 7.90 -12.87 5.95
CA LEU A 154 6.59 -12.62 5.36
C LEU A 154 5.51 -13.19 6.27
N ILE A 155 4.56 -12.35 6.67
CA ILE A 155 3.43 -12.72 7.51
C ILE A 155 2.14 -12.54 6.70
N PRO A 156 1.49 -13.62 6.21
CA PRO A 156 0.18 -13.53 5.59
C PRO A 156 -0.85 -13.05 6.60
N VAL A 157 -1.70 -12.10 6.21
CA VAL A 157 -2.75 -11.55 7.09
C VAL A 157 -4.15 -11.73 6.52
N GLY A 158 -4.27 -12.34 5.34
CA GLY A 158 -5.55 -12.62 4.70
C GLY A 158 -6.11 -11.43 3.93
N THR A 159 -7.42 -11.22 4.00
CA THR A 159 -8.10 -10.15 3.27
C THR A 159 -8.09 -8.86 4.06
N THR A 160 -7.66 -7.78 3.41
CA THR A 160 -7.74 -6.40 3.88
C THR A 160 -8.49 -5.56 2.84
N ASP A 161 -7.88 -4.58 2.23
CA ASP A 161 -8.33 -3.86 1.04
C ASP A 161 -8.34 -4.76 -0.21
N THR A 162 -7.44 -5.76 -0.24
CA THR A 162 -7.41 -6.84 -1.23
C THR A 162 -7.40 -8.21 -0.55
N ALA A 163 -7.63 -9.26 -1.33
CA ALA A 163 -7.40 -10.63 -0.88
C ALA A 163 -5.89 -10.94 -0.82
N HIS A 164 -5.51 -11.82 0.11
CA HIS A 164 -4.13 -12.34 0.22
C HIS A 164 -3.07 -11.27 0.50
N SER A 165 -3.39 -10.30 1.35
CA SER A 165 -2.43 -9.30 1.84
C SER A 165 -1.42 -9.90 2.81
N SER A 166 -0.25 -9.29 2.89
CA SER A 166 0.83 -9.70 3.77
C SER A 166 1.64 -8.50 4.25
N VAL A 167 2.31 -8.67 5.39
CA VAL A 167 3.27 -7.70 5.89
C VAL A 167 4.67 -8.31 5.94
N LEU A 168 5.70 -7.50 5.81
CA LEU A 168 7.08 -7.91 5.98
C LEU A 168 7.57 -7.51 7.38
N HIS A 169 7.97 -8.47 8.20
CA HIS A 169 8.47 -8.25 9.56
C HIS A 169 9.97 -8.47 9.63
N VAL A 170 10.70 -7.48 10.14
CA VAL A 170 12.15 -7.51 10.36
C VAL A 170 12.43 -7.34 11.84
N PRO A 171 12.46 -8.45 12.62
CA PRO A 171 12.60 -8.40 14.08
C PRO A 171 13.85 -7.67 14.57
N ASP A 172 14.98 -7.83 13.87
CA ASP A 172 16.27 -7.22 14.24
C ASP A 172 16.24 -5.67 14.14
N LEU A 173 15.30 -5.11 13.38
CA LEU A 173 15.05 -3.67 13.27
C LEU A 173 13.81 -3.22 14.07
N SER A 174 13.11 -4.15 14.72
CA SER A 174 11.78 -3.87 15.29
C SER A 174 10.84 -3.19 14.27
N LEU A 175 10.89 -3.63 13.00
CA LEU A 175 10.27 -3.00 11.83
C LEU A 175 9.19 -3.91 11.24
N ILE A 176 8.06 -3.29 10.88
CA ILE A 176 7.05 -3.86 9.98
C ILE A 176 6.94 -2.96 8.76
N VAL A 177 6.95 -3.54 7.54
CA VAL A 177 6.47 -2.88 6.33
C VAL A 177 5.12 -3.49 5.99
N SER A 178 4.06 -2.69 6.10
CA SER A 178 2.70 -3.23 6.16
C SER A 178 1.93 -3.20 4.84
N GLY A 179 2.48 -2.55 3.79
CA GLY A 179 1.62 -2.22 2.65
C GLY A 179 0.35 -1.53 3.14
N ASP A 180 -0.79 -1.91 2.60
CA ASP A 180 -2.08 -1.31 2.90
C ASP A 180 -2.87 -1.99 4.03
N VAL A 181 -2.21 -2.89 4.77
CA VAL A 181 -2.79 -3.45 6.00
C VAL A 181 -2.98 -2.39 7.06
N VAL A 182 -2.02 -1.46 7.17
CA VAL A 182 -2.06 -0.30 8.08
C VAL A 182 -1.86 0.97 7.27
N TYR A 183 -2.65 1.98 7.57
CA TYR A 183 -2.54 3.33 7.00
C TYR A 183 -2.03 4.31 8.06
N ASN A 184 -1.23 5.28 7.65
CA ASN A 184 -0.66 6.25 8.58
C ASN A 184 -1.16 7.67 8.26
N GLN A 185 -2.20 8.11 8.97
CA GLN A 185 -2.83 9.43 8.83
C GLN A 185 -3.38 9.71 7.41
N THR A 186 -3.90 8.69 6.73
CA THR A 186 -4.67 8.83 5.50
C THR A 186 -5.97 8.05 5.59
N HIS A 187 -6.97 8.40 4.76
CA HIS A 187 -8.18 7.61 4.65
C HIS A 187 -7.89 6.24 4.03
N LEU A 188 -8.49 5.17 4.59
CA LEU A 188 -8.30 3.80 4.12
C LEU A 188 -9.04 3.57 2.80
N TRP A 189 -8.48 2.72 1.93
CA TRP A 189 -9.18 2.26 0.73
C TRP A 189 -10.22 1.22 1.08
N LEU A 190 -11.50 1.61 1.09
CA LEU A 190 -12.63 0.74 1.46
C LEU A 190 -13.63 0.53 0.32
N SER A 191 -13.31 1.01 -0.90
CA SER A 191 -14.09 0.69 -2.10
C SER A 191 -14.03 -0.81 -2.38
N GLY A 192 -15.14 -1.42 -2.79
CA GLY A 192 -15.25 -2.86 -3.00
C GLY A 192 -15.30 -3.70 -1.73
N SER A 193 -15.16 -3.08 -0.55
CA SER A 193 -15.17 -3.85 0.70
C SER A 193 -16.57 -4.37 1.06
N THR A 194 -16.60 -5.52 1.71
CA THR A 194 -17.79 -6.14 2.28
C THR A 194 -17.71 -6.15 3.80
N PRO A 195 -18.83 -6.36 4.55
CA PRO A 195 -18.75 -6.56 5.99
C PRO A 195 -17.76 -7.65 6.40
N ASP A 196 -17.72 -8.75 5.65
CA ASP A 196 -16.79 -9.86 5.92
C ASP A 196 -15.33 -9.48 5.67
N SER A 197 -15.02 -8.75 4.58
CA SER A 197 -13.66 -8.31 4.30
C SER A 197 -13.18 -7.28 5.33
N ARG A 198 -14.02 -6.35 5.77
CA ARG A 198 -13.69 -5.39 6.85
C ARG A 198 -13.48 -6.09 8.19
N ALA A 199 -14.29 -7.11 8.53
CA ALA A 199 -14.08 -7.93 9.71
C ALA A 199 -12.78 -8.77 9.62
N ASN A 200 -12.41 -9.25 8.44
CA ASN A 200 -11.12 -9.89 8.19
C ASN A 200 -9.96 -8.91 8.39
N TRP A 201 -10.09 -7.67 7.88
CA TRP A 201 -9.09 -6.63 8.04
C TRP A 201 -8.85 -6.28 9.52
N ALA A 202 -9.90 -6.18 10.33
CA ALA A 202 -9.74 -5.99 11.77
C ALA A 202 -8.90 -7.12 12.41
N ARG A 203 -9.12 -8.39 12.03
CA ARG A 203 -8.28 -9.52 12.50
C ARG A 203 -6.84 -9.46 11.97
N ALA A 204 -6.64 -8.94 10.76
CA ALA A 204 -5.30 -8.70 10.23
C ALA A 204 -4.54 -7.68 11.09
N LEU A 205 -5.18 -6.59 11.49
CA LEU A 205 -4.61 -5.59 12.40
C LEU A 205 -4.25 -6.19 13.76
N ASP A 206 -5.14 -7.04 14.33
CA ASP A 206 -4.84 -7.77 15.57
C ASP A 206 -3.59 -8.67 15.41
N THR A 207 -3.46 -9.36 14.27
CA THR A 207 -2.28 -10.18 13.97
C THR A 207 -1.02 -9.33 13.91
N VAL A 208 -1.04 -8.20 13.19
CA VAL A 208 0.09 -7.27 13.09
C VAL A 208 0.48 -6.72 14.46
N ALA A 209 -0.48 -6.41 15.32
CA ALA A 209 -0.24 -5.94 16.68
C ALA A 209 0.56 -6.95 17.54
N THR A 210 0.40 -8.26 17.29
CA THR A 210 1.15 -9.30 18.03
C THR A 210 2.66 -9.31 17.71
N LEU A 211 3.08 -8.72 16.61
CA LEU A 211 4.49 -8.66 16.21
C LEU A 211 5.32 -7.69 17.06
N ASN A 212 4.66 -6.79 17.81
CA ASN A 212 5.28 -5.89 18.80
C ASN A 212 6.44 -5.05 18.22
N ALA A 213 6.35 -4.60 16.98
CA ALA A 213 7.35 -3.72 16.39
C ALA A 213 7.26 -2.30 16.95
N GLY A 214 8.40 -1.59 16.98
CA GLY A 214 8.46 -0.18 17.32
C GLY A 214 8.14 0.73 16.13
N THR A 215 8.61 0.33 14.94
CA THR A 215 8.46 1.07 13.69
C THR A 215 7.53 0.34 12.73
N LEU A 216 6.68 1.09 12.05
CA LEU A 216 5.82 0.56 11.00
C LEU A 216 5.78 1.52 9.81
N ILE A 217 6.12 1.01 8.62
CA ILE A 217 6.02 1.74 7.36
C ILE A 217 4.74 1.28 6.66
N ALA A 218 3.78 2.19 6.55
CA ALA A 218 2.53 1.98 5.83
C ALA A 218 2.74 2.22 4.32
N GLY A 219 2.00 1.51 3.46
CA GLY A 219 2.01 1.74 2.02
C GLY A 219 1.56 3.15 1.66
N HIS A 220 0.56 3.65 2.38
CA HIS A 220 0.07 5.03 2.29
C HIS A 220 0.18 5.75 3.62
N ARG A 221 0.79 6.93 3.60
CA ARG A 221 0.95 7.76 4.81
C ARG A 221 0.82 9.25 4.49
N HIS A 222 0.41 10.04 5.47
CA HIS A 222 0.54 11.50 5.36
C HIS A 222 2.03 11.86 5.21
N PRO A 223 2.42 12.79 4.30
CA PRO A 223 3.84 13.11 4.04
C PRO A 223 4.65 13.48 5.27
N GLN A 224 4.00 14.07 6.27
CA GLN A 224 4.62 14.51 7.52
C GLN A 224 4.44 13.52 8.69
N ALA A 225 3.79 12.37 8.47
CA ALA A 225 3.58 11.38 9.51
C ALA A 225 4.89 10.71 9.92
N ALA A 226 5.06 10.46 11.23
CA ALA A 226 6.16 9.67 11.76
C ALA A 226 5.82 8.18 11.72
N ASP A 227 6.84 7.34 11.50
CA ASP A 227 6.69 5.89 11.37
C ASP A 227 7.13 5.12 12.65
N ASP A 228 7.58 5.83 13.68
CA ASP A 228 8.23 5.32 14.90
C ASP A 228 7.25 4.89 16.00
N ASP A 229 5.96 4.79 15.70
CA ASP A 229 4.92 4.31 16.63
C ASP A 229 3.94 3.37 15.92
N ALA A 230 4.36 2.11 15.77
CA ALA A 230 3.56 1.07 15.16
C ALA A 230 2.22 0.85 15.90
N ARG A 231 2.24 0.91 17.24
CA ARG A 231 1.03 0.71 18.06
C ARG A 231 -0.03 1.77 17.78
N ARG A 232 0.39 3.04 17.68
CA ARG A 232 -0.50 4.16 17.34
C ARG A 232 -1.13 3.93 15.96
N GLN A 233 -0.32 3.65 14.94
CA GLN A 233 -0.79 3.47 13.55
C GLN A 233 -1.79 2.31 13.43
N ILE A 234 -1.50 1.16 14.05
CA ILE A 234 -2.40 -0.01 14.08
C ILE A 234 -3.71 0.35 14.79
N GLY A 235 -3.63 1.03 15.94
CA GLY A 235 -4.80 1.44 16.71
C GLY A 235 -5.66 2.48 15.99
N GLU A 236 -5.07 3.41 15.25
CA GLU A 236 -5.76 4.39 14.41
C GLU A 236 -6.49 3.71 13.23
N SER A 237 -5.83 2.79 12.53
CA SER A 237 -6.45 2.02 11.44
C SER A 237 -7.60 1.15 11.94
N SER A 238 -7.44 0.49 13.09
CA SER A 238 -8.49 -0.33 13.71
C SER A 238 -9.70 0.51 14.12
N ARG A 239 -9.46 1.68 14.71
CA ARG A 239 -10.54 2.63 15.07
C ARG A 239 -11.25 3.14 13.82
N TYR A 240 -10.52 3.53 12.79
CA TYR A 240 -11.08 4.01 11.53
C TYR A 240 -12.03 2.96 10.91
N LEU A 241 -11.63 1.68 10.85
CA LEU A 241 -12.49 0.60 10.35
C LEU A 241 -13.78 0.46 11.16
N SER A 242 -13.68 0.50 12.49
CA SER A 242 -14.84 0.41 13.38
C SER A 242 -15.80 1.61 13.20
N ASP A 243 -15.26 2.82 13.13
CA ASP A 243 -16.03 4.05 12.98
C ASP A 243 -16.66 4.13 11.58
N PHE A 244 -15.93 3.70 10.55
CA PHE A 244 -16.48 3.60 9.19
C PHE A 244 -17.65 2.63 9.11
N GLU A 245 -17.55 1.43 9.69
CA GLU A 245 -18.65 0.45 9.74
C GLU A 245 -19.87 1.04 10.47
N ALA A 246 -19.65 1.71 11.60
CA ALA A 246 -20.71 2.37 12.35
C ALA A 246 -21.34 3.56 11.59
N ALA A 247 -20.53 4.34 10.87
CA ALA A 247 -21.01 5.44 10.04
C ALA A 247 -21.79 4.92 8.84
N LEU A 248 -21.27 3.90 8.14
CA LEU A 248 -21.93 3.24 7.00
C LEU A 248 -23.31 2.69 7.39
N GLY A 249 -23.42 2.01 8.55
CA GLY A 249 -24.69 1.46 9.05
C GLY A 249 -25.72 2.53 9.42
N ARG A 250 -25.31 3.80 9.55
CA ARG A 250 -26.20 4.96 9.86
C ARG A 250 -26.38 5.91 8.68
N SER A 251 -25.83 5.58 7.52
CA SER A 251 -25.90 6.42 6.33
C SER A 251 -26.72 5.74 5.24
N SER A 252 -27.56 6.51 4.58
CA SER A 252 -28.38 6.08 3.44
C SER A 252 -27.87 6.65 2.10
N THR A 253 -26.98 7.62 2.15
CA THR A 253 -26.40 8.29 0.99
C THR A 253 -24.88 8.44 1.13
N PRO A 254 -24.12 8.56 0.00
CA PRO A 254 -22.72 8.87 0.04
C PRO A 254 -22.40 10.13 0.87
N ALA A 255 -23.19 11.18 0.69
CA ALA A 255 -22.98 12.46 1.39
C ALA A 255 -23.07 12.31 2.91
N GLU A 256 -24.03 11.53 3.42
CA GLU A 256 -24.15 11.27 4.87
C GLU A 256 -22.94 10.52 5.43
N LEU A 257 -22.41 9.54 4.70
CA LEU A 257 -21.21 8.80 5.11
C LEU A 257 -19.98 9.71 5.11
N ILE A 258 -19.80 10.49 4.05
CA ILE A 258 -18.69 11.43 3.91
C ILE A 258 -18.71 12.45 5.06
N ASP A 259 -19.87 13.09 5.32
CA ASP A 259 -20.01 14.11 6.36
C ASP A 259 -19.65 13.56 7.76
N ARG A 260 -20.09 12.34 8.08
CA ARG A 260 -19.74 11.68 9.34
C ARG A 260 -18.27 11.43 9.47
N MET A 261 -17.66 10.79 8.46
CA MET A 261 -16.25 10.44 8.49
C MET A 261 -15.33 11.67 8.44
N MET A 262 -15.69 12.70 7.67
CA MET A 262 -14.93 13.97 7.66
C MET A 262 -15.08 14.76 8.94
N THR A 263 -16.20 14.60 9.69
CA THR A 263 -16.36 15.18 11.03
C THR A 263 -15.46 14.50 12.05
N ASP A 264 -15.36 13.16 12.01
CA ASP A 264 -14.57 12.37 12.94
C ASP A 264 -13.07 12.39 12.59
N TYR A 265 -12.74 12.56 11.30
CA TYR A 265 -11.38 12.47 10.74
C TYR A 265 -11.05 13.64 9.79
N PRO A 266 -11.12 14.91 10.24
CA PRO A 266 -10.98 16.08 9.37
C PRO A 266 -9.56 16.28 8.81
N ASP A 267 -8.54 15.74 9.50
CA ASP A 267 -7.13 15.98 9.22
C ASP A 267 -6.43 14.82 8.47
N LEU A 268 -7.16 13.74 8.17
CA LEU A 268 -6.57 12.65 7.40
C LEU A 268 -6.31 13.06 5.95
N ALA A 269 -5.16 12.68 5.44
CA ALA A 269 -4.80 12.91 4.04
C ALA A 269 -5.70 12.11 3.08
N ASN A 270 -5.75 12.57 1.84
CA ASN A 270 -6.42 11.92 0.73
C ASN A 270 -7.92 11.59 0.96
N PRO A 271 -8.77 12.59 1.20
CA PRO A 271 -10.21 12.39 1.34
C PRO A 271 -10.87 11.78 0.11
N TYR A 272 -10.22 11.83 -1.08
CA TYR A 272 -10.74 11.22 -2.30
C TYR A 272 -11.01 9.72 -2.13
N THR A 273 -10.17 9.01 -1.40
CA THR A 273 -10.34 7.59 -1.06
C THR A 273 -11.66 7.32 -0.32
N LEU A 274 -11.99 8.16 0.65
CA LEU A 274 -13.27 8.08 1.37
C LEU A 274 -14.46 8.32 0.43
N TRP A 275 -14.36 9.32 -0.45
CA TRP A 275 -15.43 9.64 -1.40
C TRP A 275 -15.66 8.50 -2.38
N VAL A 276 -14.59 7.91 -2.94
CA VAL A 276 -14.70 6.72 -3.81
C VAL A 276 -15.42 5.59 -3.07
N ALA A 277 -15.03 5.27 -1.84
CA ALA A 277 -15.67 4.23 -1.04
C ALA A 277 -17.15 4.53 -0.75
N ALA A 278 -17.49 5.77 -0.43
CA ALA A 278 -18.87 6.16 -0.14
C ALA A 278 -19.79 6.02 -1.37
N TYR A 279 -19.32 6.45 -2.53
CA TYR A 279 -20.09 6.32 -3.78
C TYR A 279 -20.20 4.87 -4.26
N ASP A 280 -19.17 4.07 -4.06
CA ASP A 280 -19.20 2.64 -4.41
C ASP A 280 -20.20 1.86 -3.52
N LEU A 281 -20.21 2.13 -2.22
CA LEU A 281 -21.02 1.37 -1.26
C LEU A 281 -22.47 1.87 -1.17
N LEU A 282 -22.74 3.17 -1.34
CA LEU A 282 -24.05 3.80 -1.14
C LEU A 282 -24.57 4.55 -2.37
N GLY A 283 -23.77 4.70 -3.44
CA GLY A 283 -24.23 5.29 -4.67
C GLY A 283 -25.33 4.45 -5.33
N ALA A 284 -26.30 5.09 -5.97
CA ALA A 284 -27.27 4.35 -6.77
C ALA A 284 -26.50 3.62 -7.89
N ARG A 285 -26.59 2.30 -7.92
CA ARG A 285 -26.10 1.52 -9.06
C ARG A 285 -26.95 1.92 -10.27
N ALA A 286 -26.32 2.61 -11.22
CA ALA A 286 -26.96 3.03 -12.45
C ALA A 286 -27.39 1.82 -13.30
#